data_19b840dbe44c1e29f6b3e772b9e0844a
#
_entry.id   19b840dbe44c1e29f6b3e772b9e0844a
#
_cell.length_a   1.000
_cell.length_b   1.000
_cell.length_c   1.000
_cell.angle_alpha   90.00
_cell.angle_beta   90.00
_cell.angle_gamma   90.00
#
_symmetry.space_group_name_H-M   'P 1'
#
loop_
_entity.id
_entity.type
_entity.pdbx_description
1 polymer ?
#
loop_
_entity_poly.entity_id
_entity_poly.type
_entity_poly.pdbx_seq_one_letter_code
_entity_poly.pdbx_strand_id
1 'polypeptide(L)'
;MLNYLISAIIFVILDGFYINLIKKYFQKQISRVQGSNIQLRMIPTAITYVFLIFILEYFIISKKENYKTAFLLGFSIYAVYEFTNYSLFKNWTLLTVIIDALWGGILFGLTTFLTNILTRLFK
;
A
#
# COMPACT_ATOMS: atom_id res chain seq x y z
N MET A 1 15.47 -12.83 9.34
CA MET A 1 16.14 -11.68 8.64
C MET A 1 15.87 -11.69 7.15
N LEU A 2 16.08 -12.81 6.47
CA LEU A 2 15.85 -12.89 5.02
C LEU A 2 14.42 -12.57 4.63
N ASN A 3 13.44 -13.06 5.38
CA ASN A 3 12.03 -12.81 5.09
C ASN A 3 11.66 -11.31 5.19
N TYR A 4 12.29 -10.56 6.08
CA TYR A 4 12.06 -9.11 6.18
C TYR A 4 12.62 -8.37 4.97
N LEU A 5 13.82 -8.76 4.51
CA LEU A 5 14.40 -8.16 3.33
C LEU A 5 13.56 -8.47 2.08
N ILE A 6 13.15 -9.72 1.92
CA ILE A 6 12.33 -10.15 0.79
C ILE A 6 10.99 -9.41 0.78
N SER A 7 10.31 -9.33 1.92
CA SER A 7 9.00 -8.66 1.98
C SER A 7 9.11 -7.17 1.67
N ALA A 8 10.15 -6.51 2.16
CA ALA A 8 10.36 -5.09 1.87
C ALA A 8 10.56 -4.86 0.38
N ILE A 9 11.40 -5.67 -0.27
CA ILE A 9 11.67 -5.55 -1.71
C ILE A 9 10.39 -5.81 -2.52
N ILE A 10 9.67 -6.88 -2.22
CA ILE A 10 8.43 -7.21 -2.92
C ILE A 10 7.40 -6.09 -2.76
N PHE A 11 7.25 -5.58 -1.56
CA PHE A 11 6.30 -4.51 -1.27
C PHE A 11 6.56 -3.29 -2.15
N VAL A 12 7.81 -2.84 -2.20
CA VAL A 12 8.18 -1.66 -2.97
C VAL A 12 7.98 -1.91 -4.47
N ILE A 13 8.35 -3.09 -4.96
CA ILE A 13 8.19 -3.42 -6.38
C ILE A 13 6.71 -3.43 -6.78
N LEU A 14 5.87 -4.10 -5.99
CA LEU A 14 4.43 -4.19 -6.28
C LEU A 14 3.77 -2.82 -6.25
N ASP A 15 4.08 -2.02 -5.23
CA ASP A 15 3.46 -0.71 -5.11
C ASP A 15 3.97 0.25 -6.18
N GLY A 16 5.24 0.16 -6.54
CA GLY A 16 5.79 0.95 -7.64
C GLY A 16 5.11 0.63 -8.96
N PHE A 17 4.83 -0.64 -9.21
CA PHE A 17 4.08 -1.06 -10.39
C PHE A 17 2.66 -0.48 -10.38
N TYR A 18 1.96 -0.56 -9.26
CA TYR A 18 0.63 0.01 -9.10
C TYR A 18 0.62 1.52 -9.34
N ILE A 19 1.55 2.24 -8.72
CA ILE A 19 1.65 3.70 -8.88
C ILE A 19 1.86 4.05 -10.36
N ASN A 20 2.70 3.30 -11.06
CA ASN A 20 2.95 3.55 -12.47
C ASN A 20 1.69 3.35 -13.32
N LEU A 21 0.85 2.36 -12.98
CA LEU A 21 -0.41 2.10 -13.69
C LEU A 21 -1.47 3.15 -13.41
N ILE A 22 -1.55 3.64 -12.15
CA ILE A 22 -2.68 4.46 -11.70
C ILE A 22 -2.34 5.96 -11.62
N LYS A 23 -1.08 6.35 -11.89
CA LYS A 23 -0.62 7.72 -11.62
C LYS A 23 -1.43 8.80 -12.31
N LYS A 24 -1.86 8.57 -13.55
CA LYS A 24 -2.66 9.56 -14.29
C LYS A 24 -4.02 9.80 -13.62
N TYR A 25 -4.64 8.71 -13.16
CA TYR A 25 -5.91 8.80 -12.45
C TYR A 25 -5.76 9.60 -11.16
N PHE A 26 -4.75 9.29 -10.37
CA PHE A 26 -4.51 10.00 -9.11
C PHE A 26 -4.07 11.44 -9.33
N GLN A 27 -3.32 11.73 -10.39
CA GLN A 27 -2.97 13.11 -10.72
C GLN A 27 -4.21 13.95 -10.96
N LYS A 28 -5.18 13.42 -11.72
CA LYS A 28 -6.45 14.12 -11.95
C LYS A 28 -7.21 14.32 -10.65
N GLN A 29 -7.29 13.29 -9.81
CA GLN A 29 -7.98 13.34 -8.54
C GLN A 29 -7.38 14.40 -7.63
N ILE A 30 -6.06 14.40 -7.49
CA ILE A 30 -5.37 15.34 -6.60
C ILE A 30 -5.42 16.75 -7.15
N SER A 31 -5.30 16.93 -8.47
CA SER A 31 -5.42 18.25 -9.09
C SER A 31 -6.78 18.88 -8.82
N ARG A 32 -7.85 18.10 -8.81
CA ARG A 32 -9.19 18.58 -8.49
C ARG A 32 -9.29 19.07 -7.05
N VAL A 33 -8.52 18.46 -6.15
CA VAL A 33 -8.54 18.78 -4.73
C VAL A 33 -7.67 20.01 -4.44
N GLN A 34 -6.43 20.01 -4.92
CA GLN A 34 -5.48 21.07 -4.56
C GLN A 34 -5.35 22.19 -5.59
N GLY A 35 -5.93 22.02 -6.77
CA GLY A 35 -5.89 23.04 -7.83
C GLY A 35 -4.57 23.14 -8.57
N SER A 36 -3.65 22.19 -8.36
CA SER A 36 -2.35 22.14 -9.03
C SER A 36 -1.87 20.71 -9.15
N ASN A 37 -0.82 20.49 -9.95
CA ASN A 37 -0.25 19.16 -10.15
C ASN A 37 0.38 18.62 -8.88
N ILE A 38 0.51 17.30 -8.82
CA ILE A 38 1.21 16.61 -7.72
C ILE A 38 2.65 17.08 -7.67
N GLN A 39 3.09 17.43 -6.46
CA GLN A 39 4.51 17.65 -6.17
C GLN A 39 4.94 16.60 -5.15
N LEU A 40 5.65 15.57 -5.63
CA LEU A 40 6.06 14.48 -4.77
C LEU A 40 7.17 14.94 -3.83
N ARG A 41 6.93 14.77 -2.54
CA ARG A 41 7.92 15.09 -1.51
C ARG A 41 8.56 13.78 -1.07
N MET A 42 9.86 13.64 -1.34
CA MET A 42 10.55 12.36 -1.18
C MET A 42 10.66 11.91 0.28
N ILE A 43 10.92 12.84 1.21
CA ILE A 43 11.11 12.44 2.61
C ILE A 43 9.81 11.91 3.23
N PRO A 44 8.65 12.61 3.13
CA PRO A 44 7.41 12.03 3.63
C PRO A 44 7.04 10.72 2.93
N THR A 45 7.33 10.59 1.64
CA THR A 45 7.06 9.36 0.90
C THR A 45 7.86 8.19 1.47
N ALA A 46 9.17 8.41 1.70
CA ALA A 46 10.03 7.38 2.29
C ALA A 46 9.55 6.99 3.69
N ILE A 47 9.14 7.95 4.49
CA ILE A 47 8.62 7.68 5.84
C ILE A 47 7.35 6.85 5.76
N THR A 48 6.46 7.14 4.81
CA THR A 48 5.24 6.37 4.61
C THR A 48 5.56 4.90 4.32
N TYR A 49 6.51 4.64 3.41
CA TYR A 49 6.92 3.27 3.10
C TYR A 49 7.54 2.56 4.30
N VAL A 50 8.37 3.27 5.08
CA VAL A 50 8.96 2.69 6.29
C VAL A 50 7.86 2.21 7.24
N PHE A 51 6.83 3.02 7.47
CA PHE A 51 5.74 2.62 8.37
C PHE A 51 4.88 1.51 7.79
N LEU A 52 4.56 1.56 6.50
CA LEU A 52 3.76 0.50 5.88
C LEU A 52 4.48 -0.85 5.92
N ILE A 53 5.77 -0.86 5.60
CA ILE A 53 6.58 -2.07 5.66
C ILE A 53 6.73 -2.56 7.10
N PHE A 54 6.94 -1.64 8.05
CA PHE A 54 7.00 -1.99 9.46
C PHE A 54 5.70 -2.66 9.93
N ILE A 55 4.55 -2.11 9.56
CA ILE A 55 3.26 -2.67 9.95
C ILE A 55 3.12 -4.09 9.40
N LEU A 56 3.44 -4.27 8.12
CA LEU A 56 3.37 -5.59 7.51
C LEU A 56 4.29 -6.58 8.21
N GLU A 57 5.53 -6.18 8.44
CA GLU A 57 6.54 -7.10 9.00
C GLU A 57 6.28 -7.42 10.46
N TYR A 58 5.89 -6.41 11.24
CA TYR A 58 5.64 -6.64 12.67
C TYR A 58 4.36 -7.44 12.91
N PHE A 59 3.26 -7.06 12.25
CA PHE A 59 1.95 -7.65 12.56
C PHE A 59 1.65 -8.92 11.78
N ILE A 60 2.28 -9.12 10.64
CA ILE A 60 2.00 -10.25 9.75
C ILE A 60 3.19 -11.19 9.64
N ILE A 61 4.31 -10.71 9.14
CA ILE A 61 5.45 -11.58 8.81
C ILE A 61 6.06 -12.19 10.07
N SER A 62 6.35 -11.36 11.09
CA SER A 62 6.99 -11.84 12.31
C SER A 62 6.10 -12.78 13.11
N LYS A 63 4.79 -12.63 13.00
CA LYS A 63 3.82 -13.46 13.71
C LYS A 63 3.32 -14.63 12.87
N LYS A 64 3.89 -14.80 11.67
CA LYS A 64 3.54 -15.90 10.75
C LYS A 64 2.05 -15.93 10.42
N GLU A 65 1.43 -14.76 10.32
CA GLU A 65 0.03 -14.65 9.90
C GLU A 65 -0.09 -14.93 8.40
N ASN A 66 -1.27 -15.39 7.98
CA ASN A 66 -1.47 -15.75 6.58
C ASN A 66 -1.82 -14.53 5.71
N TYR A 67 -1.86 -14.77 4.39
CA TYR A 67 -2.13 -13.70 3.43
C TYR A 67 -3.54 -13.12 3.56
N LYS A 68 -4.50 -13.88 4.08
CA LYS A 68 -5.87 -13.37 4.29
C LYS A 68 -5.90 -12.33 5.39
N THR A 69 -5.19 -12.58 6.49
CA THR A 69 -5.06 -11.61 7.58
C THR A 69 -4.32 -10.37 7.08
N ALA A 70 -3.27 -10.57 6.28
CA ALA A 70 -2.54 -9.45 5.67
C ALA A 70 -3.45 -8.62 4.77
N PHE A 71 -4.30 -9.28 3.97
CA PHE A 71 -5.26 -8.57 3.12
C PHE A 71 -6.17 -7.68 3.96
N LEU A 72 -6.74 -8.23 5.02
CA LEU A 72 -7.64 -7.45 5.89
C LEU A 72 -6.93 -6.25 6.51
N LEU A 73 -5.69 -6.43 6.94
CA LEU A 73 -4.92 -5.35 7.54
C LEU A 73 -4.64 -4.25 6.51
N GLY A 74 -4.14 -4.60 5.34
CA GLY A 74 -3.83 -3.63 4.30
C GLY A 74 -5.08 -2.92 3.78
N PHE A 75 -6.15 -3.68 3.55
CA PHE A 75 -7.43 -3.11 3.16
C PHE A 75 -7.91 -2.08 4.19
N SER A 76 -7.84 -2.43 5.48
CA SER A 76 -8.32 -1.56 6.55
C SER A 76 -7.50 -0.27 6.65
N ILE A 77 -6.18 -0.36 6.54
CA ILE A 77 -5.30 0.81 6.59
C ILE A 77 -5.64 1.77 5.45
N TYR A 78 -5.73 1.24 4.23
CA TYR A 78 -6.01 2.06 3.06
C TYR A 78 -7.44 2.59 3.07
N ALA A 79 -8.40 1.81 3.58
CA ALA A 79 -9.78 2.27 3.73
C ALA A 79 -9.87 3.46 4.68
N VAL A 80 -9.18 3.41 5.82
CA VAL A 80 -9.14 4.54 6.76
C VAL A 80 -8.59 5.78 6.08
N TYR A 81 -7.48 5.64 5.37
CA TYR A 81 -6.87 6.76 4.64
C TYR A 81 -7.83 7.33 3.60
N GLU A 82 -8.41 6.47 2.77
CA GLU A 82 -9.25 6.90 1.66
C GLU A 82 -10.59 7.47 2.11
N PHE A 83 -11.23 6.87 3.11
CA PHE A 83 -12.47 7.42 3.66
C PHE A 83 -12.23 8.73 4.40
N THR A 84 -11.06 8.90 5.00
CA THR A 84 -10.68 10.19 5.57
C THR A 84 -10.61 11.26 4.48
N ASN A 85 -9.95 10.97 3.36
CA ASN A 85 -9.90 11.88 2.22
C ASN A 85 -11.30 12.18 1.69
N TYR A 86 -12.13 11.14 1.56
CA TYR A 86 -13.49 11.28 1.07
C TYR A 86 -14.35 12.18 1.96
N SER A 87 -14.15 12.07 3.27
CA SER A 87 -14.90 12.89 4.23
C SER A 87 -14.43 14.35 4.28
N LEU A 88 -13.16 14.60 3.98
CA LEU A 88 -12.57 15.94 4.08
C LEU A 88 -12.55 16.70 2.77
N PHE A 89 -12.42 16.02 1.64
CA PHE A 89 -12.22 16.67 0.34
C PHE A 89 -13.46 16.53 -0.54
N LYS A 90 -14.01 17.66 -0.92
CA LYS A 90 -15.25 17.72 -1.70
C LYS A 90 -15.20 16.96 -3.01
N ASN A 91 -14.05 17.00 -3.69
CA ASN A 91 -13.90 16.41 -5.03
C ASN A 91 -13.26 15.02 -5.00
N TRP A 92 -13.12 14.41 -3.82
CA TRP A 92 -12.60 13.05 -3.70
C TRP A 92 -13.72 12.05 -4.01
N THR A 93 -13.51 11.11 -4.91
CA THR A 93 -14.59 10.23 -5.38
C THR A 93 -14.60 8.90 -4.65
N LEU A 94 -15.79 8.29 -4.55
CA LEU A 94 -15.94 6.97 -3.96
C LEU A 94 -15.19 5.90 -4.76
N LEU A 95 -15.11 6.06 -6.08
CA LEU A 95 -14.36 5.13 -6.92
C LEU A 95 -12.88 5.08 -6.53
N THR A 96 -12.29 6.25 -6.24
CA THR A 96 -10.90 6.34 -5.75
C THR A 96 -10.75 5.59 -4.43
N VAL A 97 -11.70 5.74 -3.50
CA VAL A 97 -11.69 5.06 -2.22
C VAL A 97 -11.65 3.53 -2.43
N ILE A 98 -12.55 3.02 -3.27
CA ILE A 98 -12.67 1.59 -3.50
C ILE A 98 -11.41 1.02 -4.16
N ILE A 99 -10.92 1.68 -5.20
CA ILE A 99 -9.73 1.22 -5.93
C ILE A 99 -8.53 1.14 -4.98
N ASP A 100 -8.28 2.18 -4.22
CA ASP A 100 -7.08 2.23 -3.39
C ASP A 100 -7.19 1.33 -2.17
N ALA A 101 -8.38 1.22 -1.57
CA ALA A 101 -8.60 0.31 -0.45
C ALA A 101 -8.38 -1.15 -0.85
N LEU A 102 -8.93 -1.54 -2.01
CA LEU A 102 -8.70 -2.89 -2.55
C LEU A 102 -7.23 -3.13 -2.83
N TRP A 103 -6.54 -2.14 -3.40
CA TRP A 103 -5.11 -2.27 -3.65
C TRP A 103 -4.32 -2.49 -2.36
N GLY A 104 -4.66 -1.75 -1.29
CA GLY A 104 -3.99 -1.94 0.00
C GLY A 104 -4.10 -3.38 0.49
N GLY A 105 -5.28 -3.98 0.35
CA GLY A 105 -5.47 -5.40 0.68
C GLY A 105 -4.64 -6.32 -0.19
N ILE A 106 -4.68 -6.10 -1.51
CA ILE A 106 -3.92 -6.90 -2.47
C ILE A 106 -2.42 -6.76 -2.22
N LEU A 107 -1.94 -5.55 -1.99
CA LEU A 107 -0.53 -5.29 -1.74
C LEU A 107 -0.03 -6.07 -0.53
N PHE A 108 -0.72 -5.97 0.60
CA PHE A 108 -0.34 -6.67 1.83
C PHE A 108 -0.47 -8.18 1.68
N GLY A 109 -1.59 -8.63 1.13
CA GLY A 109 -1.84 -10.07 0.96
C GLY A 109 -0.86 -10.71 -0.01
N LEU A 110 -0.64 -10.09 -1.16
CA LEU A 110 0.25 -10.64 -2.19
C LEU A 110 1.70 -10.59 -1.73
N THR A 111 2.13 -9.51 -1.06
CA THR A 111 3.48 -9.43 -0.51
C THR A 111 3.72 -10.57 0.48
N THR A 112 2.77 -10.83 1.36
CA THR A 112 2.88 -11.91 2.34
C THR A 112 2.96 -13.26 1.65
N PHE A 113 2.08 -13.51 0.68
CA PHE A 113 2.04 -14.76 -0.06
C PHE A 113 3.37 -15.04 -0.78
N LEU A 114 3.86 -14.05 -1.52
CA LEU A 114 5.10 -14.18 -2.28
C LEU A 114 6.32 -14.30 -1.35
N THR A 115 6.32 -13.58 -0.23
CA THR A 115 7.40 -13.67 0.75
C THR A 115 7.49 -15.08 1.30
N ASN A 116 6.35 -15.69 1.64
CA ASN A 116 6.33 -17.05 2.17
C ASN A 116 6.86 -18.06 1.17
N ILE A 117 6.47 -17.94 -0.11
CA ILE A 117 6.95 -18.82 -1.15
C ILE A 117 8.45 -18.68 -1.35
N LEU A 118 8.93 -17.45 -1.52
CA LEU A 118 10.36 -17.21 -1.80
C LEU A 118 11.24 -17.58 -0.62
N THR A 119 10.79 -17.33 0.60
CA THR A 119 11.54 -17.72 1.80
C THR A 119 11.71 -19.23 1.87
N ARG A 120 10.69 -20.00 1.50
CA ARG A 120 10.80 -21.47 1.45
C ARG A 120 11.82 -21.94 0.43
N LEU A 121 11.90 -21.25 -0.72
CA LEU A 121 12.85 -21.63 -1.78
C LEU A 121 14.30 -21.41 -1.36
N PHE A 122 14.56 -20.45 -0.49
CA PHE A 122 15.93 -20.13 -0.05
C PHE A 122 16.33 -20.76 1.28
N LYS A 123 15.49 -21.62 1.83
CA LYS A 123 15.84 -22.38 3.04
C LYS A 123 16.54 -23.72 2.66
#